data_588197e1892b14ce8c7ae358d27b0e78
#
_entry.id   588197e1892b14ce8c7ae358d27b0e78
#
_cell.length_a   1.000
_cell.length_b   1.000
_cell.length_c   1.000
_cell.angle_alpha   90.00
_cell.angle_beta   90.00
_cell.angle_gamma   90.00
#
_symmetry.space_group_name_H-M   'P 1'
#
loop_
_entity.id
_entity.type
_entity.pdbx_description
1 polymer ?
#
loop_
_entity_poly.entity_id
_entity_poly.type
_entity_poly.pdbx_seq_one_letter_code
_entity_poly.pdbx_strand_id
1 'polypeptide(L)'
;PLATDKGRRKLIRMLRYYLLIDKDVPETVGHNPLATTAYIALFCIYSTMILTGFSLYAEHAPGSPMHRALGFMYAMFSNQGMRLTHHFCMWLIAGFVINHIYSAWLMDIKEHGSEISSMFCGYKFTVKKED
;
A
#
# COMPACT_ATOMS: atom_id res chain seq x y z
N PRO A 1 16.68 -6.01 -5.14
CA PRO A 1 15.63 -6.65 -5.94
C PRO A 1 14.95 -5.72 -6.94
N LEU A 2 14.50 -4.51 -6.53
CA LEU A 2 13.88 -3.53 -7.46
C LEU A 2 14.91 -2.76 -8.29
N ALA A 3 16.13 -2.63 -7.81
CA ALA A 3 17.24 -1.98 -8.52
C ALA A 3 17.81 -2.84 -9.67
N THR A 4 17.42 -4.09 -9.78
CA THR A 4 17.87 -5.00 -10.81
C THR A 4 16.87 -5.04 -11.96
N ASP A 5 17.36 -5.10 -13.21
CA ASP A 5 16.52 -5.17 -14.41
C ASP A 5 15.52 -6.34 -14.38
N LYS A 6 15.92 -7.47 -13.80
CA LYS A 6 15.02 -8.61 -13.56
C LYS A 6 13.88 -8.28 -12.61
N GLY A 7 14.12 -7.47 -11.56
CA GLY A 7 13.10 -7.04 -10.63
C GLY A 7 12.08 -6.11 -11.28
N ARG A 8 12.55 -5.16 -12.08
CA ARG A 8 11.67 -4.23 -12.82
C ARG A 8 10.80 -4.95 -13.85
N ARG A 9 11.36 -5.93 -14.58
CA ARG A 9 10.58 -6.74 -15.54
C ARG A 9 9.52 -7.58 -14.85
N LYS A 10 9.81 -8.14 -13.67
CA LYS A 10 8.81 -8.86 -12.86
C LYS A 10 7.69 -7.93 -12.39
N LEU A 11 8.04 -6.73 -11.93
CA LEU A 11 7.07 -5.74 -11.51
C LEU A 11 6.11 -5.34 -12.65
N ILE A 12 6.67 -5.02 -13.83
CA ILE A 12 5.88 -4.66 -15.02
C ILE A 12 4.96 -5.81 -15.42
N ARG A 13 5.44 -7.06 -15.39
CA ARG A 13 4.62 -8.23 -15.72
C ARG A 13 3.46 -8.39 -14.74
N MET A 14 3.69 -8.18 -13.44
CA MET A 14 2.63 -8.23 -12.45
C MET A 14 1.62 -7.10 -12.61
N LEU A 15 2.08 -5.87 -12.90
CA LEU A 15 1.18 -4.76 -13.20
C LEU A 15 0.30 -5.05 -14.41
N ARG A 16 0.87 -5.60 -15.47
CA ARG A 16 0.10 -6.00 -16.66
C ARG A 16 -0.92 -7.09 -16.35
N TYR A 17 -0.57 -8.05 -15.51
CA TYR A 17 -1.50 -9.08 -15.06
C TYR A 17 -2.69 -8.48 -14.30
N TYR A 18 -2.44 -7.57 -13.34
CA TYR A 18 -3.51 -6.91 -12.59
C TYR A 18 -4.35 -5.95 -13.43
N LEU A 19 -3.81 -5.39 -14.50
CA LEU A 19 -4.54 -4.58 -15.46
C LEU A 19 -5.32 -5.45 -16.49
N LEU A 20 -5.34 -6.76 -16.34
CA LEU A 20 -6.02 -7.71 -17.24
C LEU A 20 -5.44 -7.76 -18.67
N ILE A 21 -4.22 -7.26 -18.88
CA ILE A 21 -3.54 -7.29 -20.18
C ILE A 21 -2.96 -8.68 -20.44
N ASP A 22 -2.35 -9.29 -19.42
CA ASP A 22 -1.79 -10.64 -19.49
C ASP A 22 -2.71 -11.65 -18.78
N LYS A 23 -2.95 -12.79 -19.41
CA LYS A 23 -3.80 -13.87 -18.87
C LYS A 23 -3.03 -14.87 -18.03
N ASP A 24 -1.72 -14.93 -18.21
CA ASP A 24 -0.86 -15.87 -17.51
C ASP A 24 -0.49 -15.37 -16.12
N VAL A 25 -0.67 -16.24 -15.13
CA VAL A 25 -0.26 -15.97 -13.75
C VAL A 25 1.27 -15.93 -13.70
N PRO A 26 1.89 -14.81 -13.34
CA PRO A 26 3.33 -14.78 -13.20
C PRO A 26 3.76 -15.67 -12.03
N GLU A 27 4.55 -16.69 -12.31
CA GLU A 27 5.12 -17.56 -11.28
C GLU A 27 6.11 -16.74 -10.43
N THR A 28 5.68 -16.40 -9.23
CA THR A 28 6.54 -15.77 -8.23
C THR A 28 6.84 -16.75 -7.13
N VAL A 29 7.94 -17.46 -7.28
CA VAL A 29 8.52 -18.22 -6.17
C VAL A 29 9.27 -17.23 -5.28
N GLY A 30 8.76 -16.98 -4.08
CA GLY A 30 9.36 -16.07 -3.12
C GLY A 30 8.65 -14.72 -2.97
N HIS A 31 9.40 -13.67 -2.65
CA HIS A 31 8.85 -12.34 -2.40
C HIS A 31 8.27 -11.71 -3.67
N ASN A 32 7.00 -11.34 -3.60
CA ASN A 32 6.31 -10.60 -4.66
C ASN A 32 6.86 -9.16 -4.74
N PRO A 33 7.53 -8.74 -5.84
CA PRO A 33 8.11 -7.41 -5.94
C PRO A 33 7.07 -6.30 -5.91
N LEU A 34 5.86 -6.56 -6.37
CA LEU A 34 4.75 -5.61 -6.30
C LEU A 34 4.31 -5.40 -4.84
N ALA A 35 4.16 -6.47 -4.08
CA ALA A 35 3.82 -6.39 -2.66
C ALA A 35 4.91 -5.63 -1.87
N THR A 36 6.18 -5.91 -2.11
CA THR A 36 7.29 -5.21 -1.45
C THR A 36 7.26 -3.71 -1.75
N THR A 37 7.04 -3.33 -3.00
CA THR A 37 6.92 -1.92 -3.40
C THR A 37 5.72 -1.26 -2.73
N ALA A 38 4.58 -1.94 -2.69
CA ALA A 38 3.38 -1.45 -2.04
C ALA A 38 3.58 -1.24 -0.54
N TYR A 39 4.24 -2.16 0.16
CA TYR A 39 4.56 -2.01 1.59
C TYR A 39 5.45 -0.80 1.87
N ILE A 40 6.49 -0.58 1.06
CA ILE A 40 7.36 0.59 1.21
C ILE A 40 6.58 1.88 0.97
N ALA A 41 5.79 1.93 -0.09
CA ALA A 41 4.96 3.10 -0.39
C ALA A 41 3.94 3.38 0.72
N LEU A 42 3.26 2.36 1.22
CA LEU A 42 2.33 2.49 2.35
C LEU A 42 3.02 2.96 3.62
N PHE A 43 4.19 2.42 3.93
CA PHE A 43 4.95 2.86 5.10
C PHE A 43 5.26 4.35 5.03
N CYS A 44 5.69 4.86 3.88
CA CYS A 44 5.94 6.28 3.67
C CYS A 44 4.65 7.12 3.80
N ILE A 45 3.55 6.66 3.21
CA ILE A 45 2.26 7.36 3.26
C ILE A 45 1.72 7.40 4.69
N TYR A 46 1.73 6.29 5.41
CA TYR A 46 1.29 6.24 6.81
C TYR A 46 2.17 7.08 7.73
N SER A 47 3.49 7.05 7.56
CA SER A 47 4.41 7.90 8.32
C SER A 47 4.10 9.38 8.10
N THR A 48 3.89 9.79 6.85
CA THR A 48 3.50 11.17 6.50
C THR A 48 2.13 11.53 7.11
N MET A 49 1.18 10.62 7.04
CA MET A 49 -0.16 10.80 7.59
C MET A 49 -0.13 11.02 9.10
N ILE A 50 0.65 10.23 9.82
CA ILE A 50 0.84 10.34 11.27
C ILE A 50 1.52 11.67 11.63
N LEU A 51 2.63 12.00 10.98
CA LEU A 51 3.37 13.22 11.26
C LEU A 51 2.54 14.48 10.99
N THR A 52 1.87 14.54 9.85
CA THR A 52 1.00 15.67 9.51
C THR A 52 -0.22 15.76 10.43
N GLY A 53 -0.81 14.62 10.79
CA GLY A 53 -1.95 14.56 11.71
C GLY A 53 -1.60 15.09 13.10
N PHE A 54 -0.51 14.63 13.69
CA PHE A 54 -0.04 15.12 14.99
C PHE A 54 0.40 16.58 14.94
N SER A 55 1.00 17.03 13.84
CA SER A 55 1.35 18.43 13.66
C SER A 55 0.12 19.32 13.65
N LEU A 56 -0.91 18.96 12.90
CA LEU A 56 -2.18 19.66 12.84
C LEU A 56 -2.91 19.66 14.20
N TYR A 57 -2.85 18.54 14.91
CA TYR A 57 -3.39 18.47 16.27
C TYR A 57 -2.66 19.39 17.25
N ALA A 58 -1.33 19.47 17.15
CA ALA A 58 -0.49 20.30 18.00
C ALA A 58 -0.73 21.81 17.83
N GLU A 59 -1.35 22.25 16.74
CA GLU A 59 -1.76 23.63 16.53
C GLU A 59 -2.76 24.12 17.60
N HIS A 60 -3.56 23.23 18.13
CA HIS A 60 -4.54 23.57 19.18
C HIS A 60 -3.92 23.78 20.55
N ALA A 61 -2.66 23.41 20.73
CA ALA A 61 -1.91 23.57 21.98
C ALA A 61 -0.53 24.16 21.72
N PRO A 62 -0.43 25.47 21.35
CA PRO A 62 0.86 26.13 21.14
C PRO A 62 1.71 26.08 22.41
N GLY A 63 3.00 25.75 22.24
CA GLY A 63 3.94 25.62 23.36
C GLY A 63 3.93 24.27 24.07
N SER A 64 3.04 23.34 23.71
CA SER A 64 3.07 21.97 24.21
C SER A 64 4.37 21.23 23.78
N PRO A 65 4.76 20.18 24.52
CA PRO A 65 5.90 19.35 24.12
C PRO A 65 5.78 18.79 22.69
N MET A 66 4.57 18.43 22.30
CA MET A 66 4.27 17.94 20.94
C MET A 66 4.47 19.05 19.90
N HIS A 67 4.02 20.27 20.17
CA HIS A 67 4.22 21.42 19.29
C HIS A 67 5.71 21.72 19.10
N ARG A 68 6.51 21.62 20.16
CA ARG A 68 7.98 21.79 20.08
C ARG A 68 8.65 20.67 19.30
N ALA A 69 8.25 19.42 19.54
CA ALA A 69 8.82 18.26 18.85
C ALA A 69 8.52 18.27 17.34
N LEU A 70 7.35 18.75 16.95
CA LEU A 70 6.91 18.82 15.55
C LEU A 70 7.12 20.18 14.89
N GLY A 71 7.83 21.09 15.56
CA GLY A 71 8.10 22.43 15.05
C GLY A 71 8.86 22.46 13.72
N PHE A 72 9.67 21.43 13.44
CA PHE A 72 10.36 21.27 12.16
C PHE A 72 9.39 21.08 10.98
N MET A 73 8.23 20.49 11.21
CA MET A 73 7.21 20.31 10.17
C MET A 73 6.65 21.67 9.70
N TYR A 74 6.48 22.63 10.63
CA TYR A 74 6.05 23.99 10.30
C TYR A 74 7.11 24.81 9.57
N ALA A 75 8.39 24.46 9.76
CA ALA A 75 9.49 25.05 9.00
C ALA A 75 9.57 24.50 7.58
N MET A 76 9.21 23.24 7.36
CA MET A 76 9.22 22.58 6.05
C MET A 76 7.95 22.82 5.24
N PHE A 77 6.79 22.85 5.90
CA PHE A 77 5.48 22.97 5.27
C PHE A 77 4.71 24.12 5.89
N SER A 78 4.00 24.88 5.06
CA SER A 78 2.98 25.79 5.58
C SER A 78 1.82 25.01 6.19
N ASN A 79 1.02 25.65 7.04
CA ASN A 79 -0.18 25.04 7.60
C ASN A 79 -1.12 24.49 6.53
N GLN A 80 -1.36 25.26 5.48
CA GLN A 80 -2.16 24.81 4.33
C GLN A 80 -1.51 23.66 3.57
N GLY A 81 -0.19 23.68 3.43
CA GLY A 81 0.57 22.58 2.83
C GLY A 81 0.44 21.27 3.63
N MET A 82 0.48 21.33 4.96
CA MET A 82 0.25 20.15 5.82
C MET A 82 -1.17 19.61 5.69
N ARG A 83 -2.18 20.47 5.68
CA ARG A 83 -3.57 20.07 5.47
C ARG A 83 -3.78 19.41 4.11
N LEU A 84 -3.22 20.00 3.07
CA LEU A 84 -3.29 19.44 1.72
C LEU A 84 -2.60 18.08 1.64
N THR A 85 -1.39 17.95 2.19
CA THR A 85 -0.63 16.70 2.23
C THR A 85 -1.39 15.61 3.00
N HIS A 86 -1.96 15.96 4.15
CA HIS A 86 -2.75 15.03 4.96
C HIS A 86 -3.98 14.52 4.21
N HIS A 87 -4.74 15.39 3.56
CA HIS A 87 -5.88 15.03 2.72
C HIS A 87 -5.47 14.18 1.52
N PHE A 88 -4.38 14.54 0.86
CA PHE A 88 -3.87 13.78 -0.28
C PHE A 88 -3.47 12.37 0.12
N CYS A 89 -2.78 12.21 1.25
CA CYS A 89 -2.44 10.89 1.80
C CYS A 89 -3.69 10.07 2.15
N MET A 90 -4.74 10.71 2.66
CA MET A 90 -6.03 10.05 2.93
C MET A 90 -6.61 9.45 1.64
N TRP A 91 -6.64 10.21 0.55
CA TRP A 91 -7.13 9.71 -0.74
C TRP A 91 -6.26 8.61 -1.33
N LEU A 92 -4.94 8.67 -1.16
CA LEU A 92 -4.03 7.60 -1.56
C LEU A 92 -4.30 6.31 -0.79
N ILE A 93 -4.53 6.40 0.52
CA ILE A 93 -4.87 5.24 1.36
C ILE A 93 -6.21 4.65 0.94
N ALA A 94 -7.23 5.49 0.75
CA ALA A 94 -8.55 5.04 0.30
C ALA A 94 -8.48 4.33 -1.06
N GLY A 95 -7.76 4.91 -2.02
CA GLY A 95 -7.52 4.29 -3.33
C GLY A 95 -6.77 2.97 -3.23
N PHE A 96 -5.76 2.89 -2.36
CA PHE A 96 -5.04 1.64 -2.10
C PHE A 96 -5.96 0.56 -1.52
N VAL A 97 -6.79 0.89 -0.54
CA VAL A 97 -7.71 -0.08 0.08
C VAL A 97 -8.68 -0.65 -0.96
N ILE A 98 -9.27 0.21 -1.80
CA ILE A 98 -10.17 -0.22 -2.86
C ILE A 98 -9.44 -1.13 -3.86
N ASN A 99 -8.27 -0.72 -4.29
CA ASN A 99 -7.45 -1.51 -5.21
C ASN A 99 -6.99 -2.84 -4.59
N HIS A 100 -6.65 -2.84 -3.31
CA HIS A 100 -6.25 -4.03 -2.57
C HIS A 100 -7.38 -5.06 -2.49
N ILE A 101 -8.59 -4.62 -2.15
CA ILE A 101 -9.78 -5.48 -2.10
C ILE A 101 -10.09 -6.03 -3.49
N TYR A 102 -10.04 -5.19 -4.53
CA TYR A 102 -10.23 -5.61 -5.91
C TYR A 102 -9.21 -6.66 -6.34
N SER A 103 -7.94 -6.43 -6.05
CA SER A 103 -6.86 -7.36 -6.41
C SER A 103 -6.98 -8.69 -5.69
N ALA A 104 -7.33 -8.70 -4.41
CA ALA A 104 -7.55 -9.91 -3.63
C ALA A 104 -8.73 -10.72 -4.19
N TRP A 105 -9.82 -10.05 -4.54
CA TRP A 105 -10.99 -10.69 -5.15
C TRP A 105 -10.68 -11.25 -6.54
N LEU A 106 -9.93 -10.50 -7.36
CA LEU A 106 -9.50 -10.94 -8.67
C LEU A 106 -8.61 -12.19 -8.60
N MET A 107 -7.68 -12.23 -7.65
CA MET A 107 -6.82 -13.39 -7.40
C MET A 107 -7.64 -14.61 -6.95
N ASP A 108 -8.61 -14.41 -6.08
CA ASP A 108 -9.49 -15.46 -5.60
C ASP A 108 -10.28 -16.11 -6.75
N ILE A 109 -10.76 -15.32 -7.68
CA ILE A 109 -11.50 -15.82 -8.85
C ILE A 109 -10.57 -16.46 -9.88
N LYS A 110 -9.48 -15.79 -10.25
CA LYS A 110 -8.60 -16.24 -11.35
C LYS A 110 -7.75 -17.45 -11.01
N GLU A 111 -7.25 -17.50 -9.78
CA GLU A 111 -6.35 -18.57 -9.36
C GLU A 111 -7.10 -19.74 -8.68
N HIS A 112 -8.43 -19.66 -8.62
CA HIS A 112 -9.25 -20.62 -7.89
C HIS A 112 -8.77 -20.82 -6.43
N GLY A 113 -8.08 -19.82 -5.91
CA GLY A 113 -7.67 -19.76 -4.52
C GLY A 113 -8.83 -19.31 -3.65
N SER A 114 -8.88 -19.73 -2.43
CA SER A 114 -9.94 -19.38 -1.48
C SER A 114 -9.46 -18.30 -0.50
N GLU A 115 -8.75 -17.28 -1.01
CA GLU A 115 -8.14 -16.23 -0.16
C GLU A 115 -9.21 -15.47 0.63
N ILE A 116 -10.23 -14.92 -0.04
CA ILE A 116 -11.31 -14.20 0.62
C ILE A 116 -12.19 -15.16 1.42
N SER A 117 -12.51 -16.32 0.87
CA SER A 117 -13.29 -17.33 1.56
C SER A 117 -12.60 -17.82 2.83
N SER A 118 -11.26 -17.92 2.82
CA SER A 118 -10.49 -18.31 4.01
C SER A 118 -10.54 -17.29 5.13
N MET A 119 -10.69 -16.00 4.82
CA MET A 119 -10.85 -14.94 5.82
C MET A 119 -12.16 -15.08 6.59
N PHE A 120 -13.23 -15.60 5.93
CA PHE A 120 -14.53 -15.82 6.57
C PHE A 120 -14.69 -17.20 7.18
N CYS A 121 -14.13 -18.25 6.55
CA CYS A 121 -14.33 -19.65 6.94
C CYS A 121 -13.17 -20.19 7.80
N GLY A 122 -12.01 -19.54 7.82
CA GLY A 122 -10.81 -20.02 8.50
C GLY A 122 -10.09 -21.20 7.82
N TYR A 123 -10.54 -21.63 6.64
CA TYR A 123 -9.94 -22.73 5.86
C TYR A 123 -9.51 -22.22 4.49
N LYS A 124 -8.29 -22.56 4.09
CA LYS A 124 -7.75 -22.27 2.76
C LYS A 124 -7.65 -23.56 1.95
N PHE A 125 -8.31 -23.59 0.80
CA PHE A 125 -8.16 -24.64 -0.19
C PHE A 125 -6.98 -24.31 -1.10
N THR A 126 -5.98 -25.18 -1.14
CA THR A 126 -4.90 -25.11 -2.11
C THR A 126 -5.15 -26.10 -3.23
N VAL A 127 -5.25 -25.61 -4.46
CA VAL A 127 -5.29 -26.51 -5.62
C VAL A 127 -3.87 -27.07 -5.80
N LYS A 128 -3.70 -28.36 -5.52
CA LYS A 128 -2.46 -29.05 -5.85
C LYS A 128 -2.38 -29.14 -7.37
N LYS A 129 -1.41 -28.45 -7.98
CA LYS A 129 -1.07 -28.73 -9.37
C LYS A 129 -0.57 -30.18 -9.40
N GLU A 130 -1.34 -31.07 -10.00
CA GLU A 130 -0.81 -32.36 -10.41
C GLU A 130 0.18 -32.08 -11.54
N ASP A 131 1.41 -32.50 -11.34
CA ASP A 131 2.48 -32.48 -12.35
C ASP A 131 2.17 -33.46 -13.51
#